data_df3e2a176a4f04636e00068d478e0fbc
#
_entry.id   df3e2a176a4f04636e00068d478e0fbc
#
_cell.length_a   1.000
_cell.length_b   1.000
_cell.length_c   1.000
_cell.angle_alpha   90.00
_cell.angle_beta   90.00
_cell.angle_gamma   90.00
#
_symmetry.space_group_name_H-M   'P 1'
#
loop_
_entity.id
_entity.type
_entity.pdbx_description
1 polymer ?
#
loop_
_entity_poly.entity_id
_entity_poly.type
_entity_poly.pdbx_seq_one_letter_code
_entity_poly.pdbx_strand_id
1 'polypeptide(L)'
;QGIEGYYEKALHGTTGYQEVEVDNHGRVVRLLKEVPPVAGKNLYLTLDLHLQQYIESVLKGQRAAVVVVDPRDGGVLAMVSSPSYDPNPFVKGIGYQAYKSLLENPDRPLINRVTQGLYPPASTVKPYMALSALSAGVITPNTTFFGAPTWTLPGTQRRYRDWLKTGHGMLNVTKAIEESADTFFYQVAFEMGIDRIHEWLSKFGYGQSTGIDLNEEYAGVLPSREWKQRVHKKPWYQGDTISVGIGQGYWIATPIQMVKALTTLL
;
A
#
# COMPACT_ATOMS: atom_id res chain seq x y z
N GLN A 1 14.55 8.89 6.96
CA GLN A 1 13.55 8.02 6.37
C GLN A 1 12.93 7.12 7.44
N GLY A 2 11.77 6.53 7.16
CA GLY A 2 11.09 5.63 8.07
C GLY A 2 10.64 6.30 9.36
N ILE A 3 10.48 5.49 10.41
CA ILE A 3 10.04 5.92 11.75
C ILE A 3 10.95 7.02 12.33
N GLU A 4 12.26 6.89 12.20
CA GLU A 4 13.20 7.91 12.67
C GLU A 4 12.96 9.26 11.96
N GLY A 5 12.75 9.23 10.64
CA GLY A 5 12.48 10.46 9.88
C GLY A 5 11.13 11.10 10.22
N TYR A 6 10.12 10.29 10.49
CA TYR A 6 8.80 10.78 10.87
C TYR A 6 8.80 11.40 12.29
N TYR A 7 9.46 10.73 13.23
CA TYR A 7 9.52 11.15 14.64
C TYR A 7 10.80 11.91 15.01
N GLU A 8 11.56 12.42 14.03
CA GLU A 8 12.81 13.14 14.24
C GLU A 8 12.70 14.18 15.35
N LYS A 9 11.65 15.02 15.34
CA LYS A 9 11.44 16.05 16.37
C LYS A 9 11.26 15.50 17.79
N ALA A 10 10.77 14.28 17.92
CA ALA A 10 10.58 13.65 19.22
C ALA A 10 11.85 12.92 19.67
N LEU A 11 12.56 12.31 18.75
CA LEU A 11 13.77 11.51 18.99
C LEU A 11 15.00 12.41 19.18
N HIS A 12 15.06 13.53 18.45
CA HIS A 12 16.16 14.47 18.52
C HIS A 12 16.08 15.24 19.84
N GLY A 13 17.14 15.13 20.66
CA GLY A 13 17.25 15.91 21.87
C GLY A 13 17.64 17.36 21.59
N THR A 14 17.87 18.12 22.63
CA THR A 14 18.44 19.46 22.53
C THR A 14 19.94 19.38 22.80
N THR A 15 20.73 19.87 21.85
CA THR A 15 22.19 19.90 22.00
C THR A 15 22.60 20.81 23.14
N GLY A 16 23.40 20.29 24.06
CA GLY A 16 24.08 21.08 25.05
C GLY A 16 25.26 21.86 24.44
N TYR A 17 25.73 22.87 25.15
CA TYR A 17 26.91 23.63 24.74
C TYR A 17 27.70 24.09 25.96
N GLN A 18 28.99 24.32 25.73
CA GLN A 18 29.89 24.93 26.71
C GLN A 18 30.43 26.25 26.11
N GLU A 19 30.35 27.34 26.86
CA GLU A 19 31.08 28.57 26.62
C GLU A 19 32.39 28.47 27.37
N VAL A 20 33.50 28.60 26.66
CA VAL A 20 34.84 28.50 27.22
C VAL A 20 35.67 29.69 26.85
N GLU A 21 36.49 30.20 27.80
CA GLU A 21 37.52 31.16 27.50
C GLU A 21 38.76 30.43 26.98
N VAL A 22 39.33 30.91 25.88
CA VAL A 22 40.52 30.31 25.27
C VAL A 22 41.67 31.32 25.25
N ASP A 23 42.89 30.81 25.32
CA ASP A 23 44.10 31.63 25.14
C ASP A 23 44.35 31.91 23.63
N ASN A 24 45.42 32.67 23.35
CA ASN A 24 45.79 33.01 21.97
C ASN A 24 46.24 31.83 21.11
N HIS A 25 46.32 30.64 21.68
CA HIS A 25 46.60 29.37 20.99
C HIS A 25 45.36 28.45 20.88
N GLY A 26 44.18 28.95 21.27
CA GLY A 26 42.93 28.19 21.22
C GLY A 26 42.77 27.14 22.34
N ARG A 27 43.61 27.18 23.38
CA ARG A 27 43.50 26.24 24.52
C ARG A 27 42.51 26.80 25.55
N VAL A 28 41.64 25.93 26.04
CA VAL A 28 40.62 26.27 27.05
C VAL A 28 41.30 26.67 28.34
N VAL A 29 41.06 27.94 28.80
CA VAL A 29 41.56 28.50 30.06
C VAL A 29 40.57 28.27 31.18
N ARG A 30 39.27 28.49 30.92
CA ARG A 30 38.21 28.23 31.90
C ARG A 30 36.87 28.01 31.22
N LEU A 31 35.99 27.31 31.89
CA LEU A 31 34.57 27.15 31.53
C LEU A 31 33.81 28.37 32.04
N LEU A 32 33.09 29.06 31.16
CA LEU A 32 32.29 30.25 31.52
C LEU A 32 30.83 29.85 31.78
N LYS A 33 30.30 28.91 30.94
CA LYS A 33 28.93 28.45 31.03
C LYS A 33 28.82 27.02 30.47
N GLU A 34 28.01 26.25 31.11
CA GLU A 34 27.63 24.90 30.63
C GLU A 34 26.11 24.77 30.58
N VAL A 35 25.60 24.33 29.45
CA VAL A 35 24.21 23.97 29.28
C VAL A 35 24.20 22.48 28.89
N PRO A 36 23.72 21.59 29.78
CA PRO A 36 23.72 20.16 29.47
C PRO A 36 22.75 19.83 28.33
N PRO A 37 23.03 18.76 27.57
CA PRO A 37 22.10 18.28 26.55
C PRO A 37 20.84 17.72 27.21
N VAL A 38 19.72 17.83 26.48
CA VAL A 38 18.45 17.19 26.86
C VAL A 38 18.22 16.02 25.91
N ALA A 39 18.08 14.82 26.46
CA ALA A 39 17.82 13.63 25.66
C ALA A 39 16.46 13.71 24.94
N GLY A 40 16.36 13.13 23.75
CA GLY A 40 15.10 12.94 23.04
C GLY A 40 14.18 11.95 23.76
N LYS A 41 12.98 11.80 23.24
CA LYS A 41 11.95 10.90 23.77
C LYS A 41 12.17 9.48 23.27
N ASN A 42 11.75 8.48 24.05
CA ASN A 42 11.64 7.10 23.58
C ASN A 42 10.37 6.92 22.75
N LEU A 43 10.42 6.05 21.74
CA LEU A 43 9.26 5.59 20.99
C LEU A 43 8.94 4.15 21.39
N TYR A 44 7.65 3.88 21.58
CA TYR A 44 7.11 2.54 21.79
C TYR A 44 6.25 2.20 20.57
N LEU A 45 6.66 1.18 19.82
CA LEU A 45 6.00 0.75 18.59
C LEU A 45 5.11 -0.45 18.85
N THR A 46 4.11 -0.65 17.99
CA THR A 46 3.23 -1.82 18.02
C THR A 46 3.88 -3.06 17.41
N LEU A 47 5.07 -2.93 16.82
CA LEU A 47 5.78 -4.03 16.15
C LEU A 47 6.11 -5.16 17.14
N ASP A 48 5.75 -6.38 16.75
CA ASP A 48 6.24 -7.61 17.37
C ASP A 48 7.58 -7.99 16.72
N LEU A 49 8.66 -7.83 17.50
CA LEU A 49 10.02 -8.07 17.00
C LEU A 49 10.22 -9.52 16.55
N HIS A 50 9.64 -10.50 17.24
CA HIS A 50 9.78 -11.91 16.88
C HIS A 50 9.06 -12.22 15.58
N LEU A 51 7.84 -11.70 15.39
CA LEU A 51 7.10 -11.82 14.15
C LEU A 51 7.84 -11.15 12.98
N GLN A 52 8.35 -9.93 13.21
CA GLN A 52 9.14 -9.19 12.20
C GLN A 52 10.35 -10.02 11.74
N GLN A 53 11.16 -10.49 12.67
CA GLN A 53 12.35 -11.29 12.37
C GLN A 53 12.03 -12.64 11.70
N TYR A 54 10.95 -13.28 12.12
CA TYR A 54 10.48 -14.52 11.48
C TYR A 54 10.12 -14.29 10.02
N ILE A 55 9.32 -13.26 9.72
CA ILE A 55 8.94 -12.93 8.34
C ILE A 55 10.17 -12.58 7.50
N GLU A 56 11.10 -11.78 8.02
CA GLU A 56 12.35 -11.46 7.34
C GLU A 56 13.15 -12.72 6.99
N SER A 57 13.20 -13.69 7.90
CA SER A 57 13.91 -14.95 7.66
C SER A 57 13.27 -15.79 6.56
N VAL A 58 11.93 -15.84 6.51
CA VAL A 58 11.17 -16.57 5.48
C VAL A 58 11.31 -15.92 4.11
N LEU A 59 11.38 -14.58 4.06
CA LEU A 59 11.48 -13.84 2.80
C LEU A 59 12.90 -13.69 2.26
N LYS A 60 13.90 -14.23 2.94
CA LYS A 60 15.30 -14.12 2.51
C LYS A 60 15.51 -14.58 1.06
N GLY A 61 16.08 -13.69 0.24
CA GLY A 61 16.33 -13.94 -1.18
C GLY A 61 15.11 -13.78 -2.09
N GLN A 62 13.98 -13.31 -1.57
CA GLN A 62 12.77 -13.05 -2.35
C GLN A 62 12.47 -11.54 -2.44
N ARG A 63 11.87 -11.12 -3.55
CA ARG A 63 11.27 -9.77 -3.66
C ARG A 63 9.82 -9.86 -3.18
N ALA A 64 9.57 -9.35 -1.99
CA ALA A 64 8.26 -9.45 -1.38
C ALA A 64 7.98 -8.29 -0.42
N ALA A 65 6.72 -8.11 -0.07
CA ALA A 65 6.29 -7.25 1.01
C ALA A 65 5.29 -8.00 1.87
N VAL A 66 5.42 -7.87 3.19
CA VAL A 66 4.45 -8.38 4.15
C VAL A 66 4.13 -7.27 5.15
N VAL A 67 2.86 -7.09 5.41
CA VAL A 67 2.37 -6.21 6.47
C VAL A 67 1.29 -6.94 7.27
N VAL A 68 1.41 -6.88 8.59
CA VAL A 68 0.47 -7.51 9.52
C VAL A 68 -0.08 -6.43 10.43
N VAL A 69 -1.40 -6.35 10.51
CA VAL A 69 -2.11 -5.32 11.28
C VAL A 69 -3.10 -6.01 12.22
N ASP A 70 -3.19 -5.54 13.46
CA ASP A 70 -4.27 -5.93 14.36
C ASP A 70 -5.53 -5.14 13.98
N PRO A 71 -6.63 -5.81 13.55
CA PRO A 71 -7.83 -5.10 13.12
C PRO A 71 -8.59 -4.42 14.26
N ARG A 72 -8.28 -4.73 15.53
CA ARG A 72 -8.97 -4.18 16.71
C ARG A 72 -8.59 -2.73 16.98
N ASP A 73 -7.35 -2.34 16.68
CA ASP A 73 -6.81 -1.01 16.97
C ASP A 73 -6.02 -0.38 15.81
N GLY A 74 -5.79 -1.15 14.74
CA GLY A 74 -5.00 -0.71 13.60
C GLY A 74 -3.48 -0.77 13.82
N GLY A 75 -3.02 -1.35 14.93
CA GLY A 75 -1.60 -1.48 15.25
C GLY A 75 -0.86 -2.35 14.25
N VAL A 76 0.24 -1.83 13.69
CA VAL A 76 1.10 -2.60 12.78
C VAL A 76 2.00 -3.51 13.59
N LEU A 77 1.78 -4.83 13.48
CA LEU A 77 2.54 -5.86 14.19
C LEU A 77 3.82 -6.26 13.46
N ALA A 78 3.82 -6.19 12.13
CA ALA A 78 5.00 -6.41 11.31
C ALA A 78 4.89 -5.65 10.00
N MET A 79 6.04 -5.15 9.50
CA MET A 79 6.15 -4.50 8.21
C MET A 79 7.50 -4.86 7.59
N VAL A 80 7.48 -5.74 6.59
CA VAL A 80 8.69 -6.25 5.96
C VAL A 80 8.68 -5.95 4.46
N SER A 81 9.76 -5.33 4.00
CA SER A 81 10.06 -5.13 2.58
C SER A 81 11.35 -5.87 2.24
N SER A 82 11.27 -6.89 1.40
CA SER A 82 12.41 -7.72 1.02
C SER A 82 12.77 -7.53 -0.47
N PRO A 83 14.07 -7.48 -0.83
CA PRO A 83 15.20 -7.33 0.08
C PRO A 83 15.23 -5.96 0.75
N SER A 84 15.83 -5.88 1.91
CA SER A 84 16.09 -4.66 2.66
C SER A 84 17.58 -4.33 2.66
N TYR A 85 17.97 -3.33 3.42
CA TYR A 85 19.37 -2.90 3.57
C TYR A 85 19.69 -2.63 5.04
N ASP A 86 20.98 -2.67 5.38
CA ASP A 86 21.45 -2.26 6.69
C ASP A 86 21.45 -0.72 6.80
N PRO A 87 20.68 -0.09 7.72
CA PRO A 87 20.67 1.36 7.89
C PRO A 87 21.91 1.91 8.63
N ASN A 88 22.66 1.08 9.36
CA ASN A 88 23.77 1.54 10.21
C ASN A 88 24.86 2.31 9.46
N PRO A 89 25.26 1.95 8.23
CA PRO A 89 26.24 2.74 7.47
C PRO A 89 25.81 4.20 7.25
N PHE A 90 24.52 4.49 7.21
CA PHE A 90 24.02 5.84 7.00
C PHE A 90 24.23 6.76 8.21
N VAL A 91 24.31 6.22 9.43
CA VAL A 91 24.49 6.97 10.68
C VAL A 91 25.83 7.71 10.70
N LYS A 92 26.88 7.09 10.17
CA LYS A 92 28.26 7.65 10.12
C LYS A 92 28.62 8.23 8.76
N GLY A 93 27.68 8.28 7.82
CA GLY A 93 27.93 8.65 6.43
C GLY A 93 28.34 7.41 5.60
N ILE A 94 27.44 6.94 4.74
CA ILE A 94 27.72 5.83 3.84
C ILE A 94 28.71 6.24 2.74
N GLY A 95 29.70 5.40 2.44
CA GLY A 95 30.64 5.64 1.36
C GLY A 95 29.96 5.61 -0.01
N TYR A 96 30.46 6.41 -0.96
CA TYR A 96 29.88 6.55 -2.31
C TYR A 96 29.64 5.20 -3.01
N GLN A 97 30.62 4.30 -3.00
CA GLN A 97 30.52 3.01 -3.68
C GLN A 97 29.42 2.11 -3.06
N ALA A 98 29.31 2.09 -1.73
CA ALA A 98 28.29 1.33 -1.03
C ALA A 98 26.89 1.88 -1.33
N TYR A 99 26.73 3.21 -1.31
CA TYR A 99 25.44 3.85 -1.67
C TYR A 99 25.08 3.61 -3.13
N LYS A 100 26.04 3.75 -4.05
CA LYS A 100 25.84 3.47 -5.48
C LYS A 100 25.37 2.02 -5.70
N SER A 101 25.98 1.07 -5.02
CA SER A 101 25.60 -0.35 -5.10
C SER A 101 24.15 -0.60 -4.66
N LEU A 102 23.64 0.13 -3.65
CA LEU A 102 22.24 0.07 -3.23
C LEU A 102 21.30 0.70 -4.26
N LEU A 103 21.68 1.85 -4.85
CA LEU A 103 20.88 2.55 -5.86
C LEU A 103 20.75 1.77 -7.16
N GLU A 104 21.84 1.16 -7.62
CA GLU A 104 21.91 0.41 -8.89
C GLU A 104 21.45 -1.06 -8.74
N ASN A 105 21.15 -1.49 -7.52
CA ASN A 105 20.67 -2.84 -7.27
C ASN A 105 19.32 -3.07 -7.97
N PRO A 106 19.21 -4.08 -8.87
CA PRO A 106 17.98 -4.37 -9.59
C PRO A 106 16.81 -4.76 -8.68
N ASP A 107 17.13 -5.22 -7.46
CA ASP A 107 16.14 -5.57 -6.44
C ASP A 107 15.64 -4.38 -5.62
N ARG A 108 16.18 -3.16 -5.87
CA ARG A 108 15.74 -1.91 -5.25
C ARG A 108 15.52 -2.00 -3.73
N PRO A 109 16.54 -2.33 -2.94
CA PRO A 109 16.41 -2.53 -1.48
C PRO A 109 16.02 -1.25 -0.73
N LEU A 110 16.28 -0.07 -1.29
CA LEU A 110 15.93 1.23 -0.68
C LEU A 110 14.43 1.56 -0.73
N ILE A 111 13.64 0.84 -1.52
CA ILE A 111 12.20 1.06 -1.62
C ILE A 111 11.48 0.26 -0.53
N ASN A 112 10.69 0.94 0.29
CA ASN A 112 9.73 0.26 1.16
C ASN A 112 8.53 -0.21 0.31
N ARG A 113 8.51 -1.50 -0.04
CA ARG A 113 7.47 -2.09 -0.89
C ARG A 113 6.10 -2.07 -0.24
N VAL A 114 6.01 -2.01 1.08
CA VAL A 114 4.74 -1.98 1.79
C VAL A 114 4.00 -0.65 1.53
N THR A 115 4.74 0.47 1.56
CA THR A 115 4.18 1.82 1.44
C THR A 115 4.37 2.45 0.07
N GLN A 116 5.34 1.99 -0.72
CA GLN A 116 5.71 2.56 -2.01
C GLN A 116 5.57 1.57 -3.18
N GLY A 117 5.39 0.28 -2.91
CA GLY A 117 5.11 -0.71 -3.95
C GLY A 117 3.72 -0.48 -4.53
N LEU A 118 3.64 -0.35 -5.86
CA LEU A 118 2.39 -0.09 -6.59
C LEU A 118 2.04 -1.31 -7.42
N TYR A 119 0.95 -1.97 -7.05
CA TYR A 119 0.51 -3.22 -7.68
C TYR A 119 -0.97 -3.18 -8.02
N PRO A 120 -1.40 -3.81 -9.14
CA PRO A 120 -2.81 -4.10 -9.34
C PRO A 120 -3.31 -4.99 -8.20
N PRO A 121 -4.36 -4.61 -7.46
CA PRO A 121 -4.84 -5.43 -6.35
C PRO A 121 -5.49 -6.74 -6.80
N ALA A 122 -5.87 -6.84 -8.07
CA ALA A 122 -6.45 -8.02 -8.70
C ALA A 122 -7.63 -8.60 -7.91
N SER A 123 -7.81 -9.92 -7.90
CA SER A 123 -8.96 -10.58 -7.28
C SER A 123 -9.13 -10.37 -5.78
N THR A 124 -8.13 -9.80 -5.08
CA THR A 124 -8.27 -9.43 -3.67
C THR A 124 -9.35 -8.39 -3.42
N VAL A 125 -9.77 -7.65 -4.46
CA VAL A 125 -10.82 -6.62 -4.36
C VAL A 125 -12.24 -7.17 -4.54
N LYS A 126 -12.40 -8.40 -4.98
CA LYS A 126 -13.73 -8.97 -5.26
C LYS A 126 -14.69 -8.97 -4.06
N PRO A 127 -14.26 -9.23 -2.82
CA PRO A 127 -15.13 -9.07 -1.64
C PRO A 127 -15.64 -7.63 -1.47
N TYR A 128 -14.81 -6.63 -1.70
CA TYR A 128 -15.20 -5.21 -1.60
C TYR A 128 -16.15 -4.82 -2.74
N MET A 129 -15.90 -5.31 -3.95
CA MET A 129 -16.79 -5.13 -5.10
C MET A 129 -18.15 -5.75 -4.83
N ALA A 130 -18.19 -6.97 -4.29
CA ALA A 130 -19.41 -7.68 -3.93
C ALA A 130 -20.21 -6.90 -2.87
N LEU A 131 -19.55 -6.49 -1.77
CA LEU A 131 -20.19 -5.70 -0.71
C LEU A 131 -20.72 -4.37 -1.26
N SER A 132 -19.95 -3.70 -2.10
CA SER A 132 -20.36 -2.44 -2.73
C SER A 132 -21.60 -2.62 -3.61
N ALA A 133 -21.64 -3.68 -4.41
CA ALA A 133 -22.75 -3.97 -5.31
C ALA A 133 -24.03 -4.37 -4.54
N LEU A 134 -23.90 -5.15 -3.47
CA LEU A 134 -24.99 -5.50 -2.55
C LEU A 134 -25.53 -4.24 -1.85
N SER A 135 -24.65 -3.42 -1.31
CA SER A 135 -25.03 -2.20 -0.59
C SER A 135 -25.64 -1.13 -1.51
N ALA A 136 -25.19 -1.07 -2.76
CA ALA A 136 -25.76 -0.19 -3.78
C ALA A 136 -27.07 -0.73 -4.40
N GLY A 137 -27.51 -1.92 -4.00
CA GLY A 137 -28.73 -2.54 -4.53
C GLY A 137 -28.62 -2.99 -6.00
N VAL A 138 -27.40 -3.10 -6.53
CA VAL A 138 -27.14 -3.55 -7.92
C VAL A 138 -27.35 -5.08 -8.03
N ILE A 139 -26.96 -5.81 -6.99
CA ILE A 139 -27.25 -7.23 -6.85
C ILE A 139 -27.86 -7.53 -5.48
N THR A 140 -28.44 -8.70 -5.35
CA THR A 140 -28.87 -9.30 -4.08
C THR A 140 -28.09 -10.60 -3.83
N PRO A 141 -28.13 -11.19 -2.63
CA PRO A 141 -27.49 -12.49 -2.39
C PRO A 141 -28.00 -13.62 -3.32
N ASN A 142 -29.22 -13.46 -3.85
CA ASN A 142 -29.86 -14.44 -4.74
C ASN A 142 -29.68 -14.11 -6.24
N THR A 143 -29.07 -12.98 -6.57
CA THR A 143 -28.77 -12.63 -7.96
C THR A 143 -27.78 -13.64 -8.53
N THR A 144 -28.13 -14.20 -9.70
CA THR A 144 -27.28 -15.18 -10.39
C THR A 144 -26.93 -14.72 -11.79
N PHE A 145 -25.67 -14.98 -12.17
CA PHE A 145 -25.19 -14.80 -13.54
C PHE A 145 -24.57 -16.11 -14.03
N PHE A 146 -24.64 -16.34 -15.34
CA PHE A 146 -23.94 -17.47 -15.94
C PHE A 146 -22.46 -17.12 -16.15
N GLY A 147 -21.59 -17.80 -15.42
CA GLY A 147 -20.13 -17.66 -15.51
C GLY A 147 -19.57 -18.39 -16.73
N ALA A 148 -19.76 -17.81 -17.91
CA ALA A 148 -19.16 -18.31 -19.14
C ALA A 148 -17.62 -18.12 -19.12
N PRO A 149 -16.87 -18.88 -19.96
CA PRO A 149 -15.41 -18.68 -20.08
C PRO A 149 -15.01 -17.32 -20.65
N THR A 150 -15.98 -16.58 -21.19
CA THR A 150 -15.77 -15.26 -21.79
C THR A 150 -17.03 -14.42 -21.59
N TRP A 151 -16.83 -13.19 -21.13
CA TRP A 151 -17.89 -12.17 -21.05
C TRP A 151 -17.71 -11.16 -22.18
N THR A 152 -18.79 -10.75 -22.82
CA THR A 152 -18.76 -9.78 -23.92
C THR A 152 -19.38 -8.46 -23.49
N LEU A 153 -18.66 -7.34 -23.71
CA LEU A 153 -19.17 -6.03 -23.38
C LEU A 153 -20.41 -5.71 -24.24
N PRO A 154 -21.58 -5.47 -23.61
CA PRO A 154 -22.81 -5.17 -24.33
C PRO A 154 -22.65 -4.05 -25.38
N GLY A 155 -23.24 -4.24 -26.55
CA GLY A 155 -23.16 -3.29 -27.68
C GLY A 155 -21.81 -3.29 -28.42
N THR A 156 -20.90 -4.22 -28.12
CA THR A 156 -19.60 -4.34 -28.75
C THR A 156 -19.24 -5.79 -29.04
N GLN A 157 -18.13 -6.00 -29.76
CA GLN A 157 -17.54 -7.34 -29.92
C GLN A 157 -16.37 -7.58 -28.96
N ARG A 158 -16.12 -6.65 -28.02
CA ARG A 158 -14.99 -6.75 -27.08
C ARG A 158 -15.27 -7.84 -26.05
N ARG A 159 -14.35 -8.78 -25.95
CA ARG A 159 -14.44 -9.95 -25.05
C ARG A 159 -13.43 -9.86 -23.91
N TYR A 160 -13.85 -10.26 -22.74
CA TYR A 160 -13.04 -10.37 -21.53
C TYR A 160 -13.05 -11.85 -21.08
N ARG A 161 -11.88 -12.43 -20.92
CA ARG A 161 -11.73 -13.85 -20.59
C ARG A 161 -11.77 -14.04 -19.08
N ASP A 162 -12.38 -15.14 -18.68
CA ASP A 162 -12.22 -15.67 -17.34
C ASP A 162 -10.92 -16.50 -17.25
N TRP A 163 -10.43 -16.68 -16.03
CA TRP A 163 -9.28 -17.55 -15.80
C TRP A 163 -9.63 -19.03 -16.04
N LEU A 164 -10.89 -19.42 -15.76
CA LEU A 164 -11.37 -20.78 -15.97
C LEU A 164 -11.90 -20.97 -17.40
N LYS A 165 -11.16 -21.70 -18.21
CA LYS A 165 -11.44 -21.88 -19.65
C LYS A 165 -12.75 -22.61 -19.95
N THR A 166 -13.30 -23.36 -18.97
CA THR A 166 -14.57 -24.08 -19.10
C THR A 166 -15.78 -23.27 -18.64
N GLY A 167 -15.52 -22.13 -17.96
CA GLY A 167 -16.54 -21.38 -17.25
C GLY A 167 -16.98 -22.03 -15.94
N HIS A 168 -17.80 -21.33 -15.19
CA HIS A 168 -18.20 -21.66 -13.82
C HIS A 168 -19.66 -22.15 -13.69
N GLY A 169 -20.44 -22.06 -14.78
CA GLY A 169 -21.89 -22.32 -14.72
C GLY A 169 -22.64 -21.19 -13.98
N MET A 170 -23.73 -21.51 -13.30
CA MET A 170 -24.51 -20.52 -12.56
C MET A 170 -23.83 -20.12 -11.26
N LEU A 171 -23.62 -18.82 -11.09
CA LEU A 171 -22.93 -18.21 -9.96
C LEU A 171 -23.86 -17.21 -9.25
N ASN A 172 -23.95 -17.31 -7.93
CA ASN A 172 -24.34 -16.20 -7.07
C ASN A 172 -23.08 -15.49 -6.52
N VAL A 173 -23.24 -14.43 -5.75
CA VAL A 173 -22.13 -13.63 -5.23
C VAL A 173 -21.17 -14.45 -4.36
N THR A 174 -21.68 -15.33 -3.52
CA THR A 174 -20.86 -16.21 -2.65
C THR A 174 -19.97 -17.13 -3.47
N LYS A 175 -20.56 -17.86 -4.40
CA LYS A 175 -19.84 -18.77 -5.29
C LYS A 175 -18.86 -18.04 -6.21
N ALA A 176 -19.22 -16.82 -6.66
CA ALA A 176 -18.34 -16.00 -7.47
C ALA A 176 -17.08 -15.53 -6.73
N ILE A 177 -17.18 -15.27 -5.42
CA ILE A 177 -16.01 -14.96 -4.57
C ILE A 177 -15.19 -16.24 -4.34
N GLU A 178 -15.83 -17.33 -3.96
CA GLU A 178 -15.20 -18.63 -3.69
C GLU A 178 -14.36 -19.12 -4.87
N GLU A 179 -14.95 -19.08 -6.08
CA GLU A 179 -14.28 -19.51 -7.31
C GLU A 179 -13.46 -18.41 -7.99
N SER A 180 -13.45 -17.21 -7.42
CA SER A 180 -12.79 -16.03 -8.01
C SER A 180 -13.20 -15.80 -9.47
N ALA A 181 -14.48 -15.93 -9.79
CA ALA A 181 -15.01 -15.84 -11.14
C ALA A 181 -14.97 -14.42 -11.67
N ASP A 182 -14.12 -14.16 -12.70
CA ASP A 182 -13.96 -12.84 -13.29
C ASP A 182 -15.22 -12.39 -14.01
N THR A 183 -15.90 -13.28 -14.73
CA THR A 183 -17.07 -12.97 -15.54
C THR A 183 -18.25 -12.47 -14.71
N PHE A 184 -18.42 -12.96 -13.48
CA PHE A 184 -19.42 -12.41 -12.55
C PHE A 184 -19.11 -10.95 -12.23
N PHE A 185 -17.87 -10.64 -11.91
CA PHE A 185 -17.45 -9.29 -11.54
C PHE A 185 -17.34 -8.34 -12.74
N TYR A 186 -17.16 -8.83 -13.96
CA TYR A 186 -17.32 -8.02 -15.18
C TYR A 186 -18.76 -7.51 -15.32
N GLN A 187 -19.75 -8.39 -15.08
CA GLN A 187 -21.16 -8.04 -15.10
C GLN A 187 -21.48 -7.02 -14.00
N VAL A 188 -21.03 -7.30 -12.78
CA VAL A 188 -21.21 -6.37 -11.64
C VAL A 188 -20.62 -5.00 -11.93
N ALA A 189 -19.39 -4.95 -12.45
CA ALA A 189 -18.73 -3.69 -12.78
C ALA A 189 -19.46 -2.92 -13.89
N PHE A 190 -19.98 -3.63 -14.90
CA PHE A 190 -20.78 -3.04 -15.96
C PHE A 190 -22.05 -2.38 -15.41
N GLU A 191 -22.77 -3.06 -14.52
CA GLU A 191 -24.02 -2.56 -13.92
C GLU A 191 -23.79 -1.43 -12.90
N MET A 192 -22.70 -1.50 -12.13
CA MET A 192 -22.34 -0.42 -11.20
C MET A 192 -21.91 0.86 -11.91
N GLY A 193 -21.06 0.71 -12.94
CA GLY A 193 -20.37 1.84 -13.56
C GLY A 193 -19.26 2.42 -12.68
N ILE A 194 -18.30 3.12 -13.32
CA ILE A 194 -17.08 3.60 -12.62
C ILE A 194 -17.38 4.56 -11.49
N ASP A 195 -18.39 5.41 -11.61
CA ASP A 195 -18.66 6.45 -10.61
C ASP A 195 -19.09 5.83 -9.28
N ARG A 196 -20.00 4.84 -9.30
CA ARG A 196 -20.39 4.08 -8.09
C ARG A 196 -19.27 3.20 -7.56
N ILE A 197 -18.50 2.56 -8.45
CA ILE A 197 -17.33 1.78 -8.05
C ILE A 197 -16.35 2.68 -7.29
N HIS A 198 -16.00 3.83 -7.85
CA HIS A 198 -15.08 4.79 -7.21
C HIS A 198 -15.62 5.28 -5.87
N GLU A 199 -16.88 5.68 -5.81
CA GLU A 199 -17.53 6.14 -4.57
C GLU A 199 -17.45 5.09 -3.45
N TRP A 200 -17.82 3.85 -3.74
CA TRP A 200 -17.83 2.79 -2.74
C TRP A 200 -16.44 2.33 -2.32
N LEU A 201 -15.55 2.13 -3.28
CA LEU A 201 -14.22 1.62 -2.97
C LEU A 201 -13.33 2.66 -2.27
N SER A 202 -13.58 3.95 -2.47
CA SER A 202 -12.90 5.01 -1.70
C SER A 202 -13.21 4.93 -0.20
N LYS A 203 -14.37 4.40 0.21
CA LYS A 203 -14.74 4.20 1.62
C LYS A 203 -13.86 3.16 2.33
N PHE A 204 -13.24 2.25 1.58
CA PHE A 204 -12.26 1.29 2.11
C PHE A 204 -10.83 1.85 2.13
N GLY A 205 -10.63 3.10 1.71
CA GLY A 205 -9.33 3.78 1.74
C GLY A 205 -8.48 3.60 0.48
N TYR A 206 -9.00 2.99 -0.59
CA TYR A 206 -8.28 2.92 -1.86
C TYR A 206 -8.12 4.32 -2.49
N GLY A 207 -6.96 4.55 -3.12
CA GLY A 207 -6.65 5.82 -3.76
C GLY A 207 -6.30 6.97 -2.80
N GLN A 208 -6.09 6.67 -1.52
CA GLN A 208 -5.80 7.63 -0.46
C GLN A 208 -4.62 7.13 0.39
N SER A 209 -3.91 8.05 1.03
CA SER A 209 -2.93 7.70 2.06
C SER A 209 -3.63 7.05 3.25
N THR A 210 -2.98 6.05 3.84
CA THR A 210 -3.54 5.31 4.99
C THR A 210 -3.47 6.12 6.27
N GLY A 211 -2.56 7.10 6.33
CA GLY A 211 -2.27 7.85 7.53
C GLY A 211 -1.28 7.16 8.46
N ILE A 212 -0.55 6.16 7.95
CA ILE A 212 0.55 5.55 8.70
C ILE A 212 1.61 6.62 9.00
N ASP A 213 2.25 6.49 10.14
CA ASP A 213 3.30 7.37 10.64
C ASP A 213 4.66 7.17 9.93
N LEU A 214 4.61 7.22 8.60
CA LEU A 214 5.74 7.21 7.68
C LEU A 214 5.57 8.30 6.64
N ASN A 215 6.66 9.01 6.29
CA ASN A 215 6.61 10.06 5.28
C ASN A 215 6.54 9.52 3.85
N GLU A 216 7.05 8.29 3.65
CA GLU A 216 7.20 7.68 2.33
C GLU A 216 6.02 6.76 2.01
N GLU A 217 4.83 7.31 1.85
CA GLU A 217 3.63 6.57 1.47
C GLU A 217 3.09 7.05 0.13
N TYR A 218 2.78 6.11 -0.77
CA TYR A 218 2.09 6.38 -2.03
C TYR A 218 0.58 6.10 -1.90
N ALA A 219 -0.23 7.04 -2.39
CA ALA A 219 -1.68 6.93 -2.35
C ALA A 219 -2.27 5.92 -3.36
N GLY A 220 -1.46 5.34 -4.25
CA GLY A 220 -1.97 4.50 -5.33
C GLY A 220 -2.88 5.26 -6.29
N VAL A 221 -3.67 4.53 -7.04
CA VAL A 221 -4.70 5.08 -7.94
C VAL A 221 -5.96 4.25 -7.83
N LEU A 222 -7.05 4.82 -7.32
CA LEU A 222 -8.39 4.34 -7.55
C LEU A 222 -8.95 5.13 -8.74
N PRO A 223 -9.14 4.50 -9.92
CA PRO A 223 -9.45 5.23 -11.13
C PRO A 223 -10.84 5.87 -11.10
N SER A 224 -10.96 7.04 -11.73
CA SER A 224 -12.20 7.76 -11.98
C SER A 224 -12.19 8.44 -13.34
N ARG A 225 -13.34 8.97 -13.78
CA ARG A 225 -13.43 9.78 -15.01
C ARG A 225 -12.51 10.99 -14.94
N GLU A 226 -12.54 11.71 -13.82
CA GLU A 226 -11.75 12.92 -13.56
C GLU A 226 -10.27 12.60 -13.54
N TRP A 227 -9.88 11.51 -12.88
CA TRP A 227 -8.50 11.06 -12.85
C TRP A 227 -7.98 10.76 -14.27
N LYS A 228 -8.73 10.01 -15.07
CA LYS A 228 -8.32 9.66 -16.43
C LYS A 228 -8.21 10.89 -17.32
N GLN A 229 -9.16 11.82 -17.23
CA GLN A 229 -9.11 13.07 -17.97
C GLN A 229 -7.91 13.93 -17.56
N ARG A 230 -7.62 14.01 -16.26
CA ARG A 230 -6.49 14.80 -15.73
C ARG A 230 -5.15 14.23 -16.15
N VAL A 231 -4.97 12.89 -16.03
CA VAL A 231 -3.67 12.22 -16.22
C VAL A 231 -3.43 11.84 -17.67
N HIS A 232 -4.42 11.26 -18.31
CA HIS A 232 -4.28 10.71 -19.68
C HIS A 232 -4.83 11.62 -20.78
N LYS A 233 -5.55 12.72 -20.41
CA LYS A 233 -6.22 13.63 -21.37
C LYS A 233 -7.20 12.90 -22.31
N LYS A 234 -7.83 11.84 -21.79
CA LYS A 234 -8.75 10.98 -22.53
C LYS A 234 -10.05 10.77 -21.75
N PRO A 235 -11.19 10.62 -22.42
CA PRO A 235 -12.45 10.28 -21.75
C PRO A 235 -12.39 8.86 -21.17
N TRP A 236 -13.27 8.61 -20.22
CA TRP A 236 -13.49 7.27 -19.69
C TRP A 236 -14.33 6.45 -20.66
N TYR A 237 -13.87 5.26 -20.97
CA TYR A 237 -14.62 4.31 -21.79
C TYR A 237 -15.21 3.20 -20.92
N GLN A 238 -16.36 2.68 -21.33
CA GLN A 238 -17.04 1.60 -20.58
C GLN A 238 -16.14 0.36 -20.40
N GLY A 239 -15.32 0.06 -21.40
CA GLY A 239 -14.35 -1.03 -21.30
C GLY A 239 -13.28 -0.85 -20.23
N ASP A 240 -12.99 0.39 -19.82
CA ASP A 240 -12.05 0.63 -18.69
C ASP A 240 -12.66 0.17 -17.36
N THR A 241 -13.98 0.35 -17.19
CA THR A 241 -14.71 -0.07 -15.98
C THR A 241 -14.63 -1.58 -15.76
N ILE A 242 -14.69 -2.36 -16.81
CA ILE A 242 -14.73 -3.83 -16.72
C ILE A 242 -13.48 -4.38 -16.04
N SER A 243 -12.30 -3.90 -16.44
CA SER A 243 -11.02 -4.30 -15.82
C SER A 243 -10.91 -3.87 -14.36
N VAL A 244 -11.49 -2.73 -14.00
CA VAL A 244 -11.53 -2.26 -12.60
C VAL A 244 -12.34 -3.21 -11.72
N GLY A 245 -13.39 -3.83 -12.24
CA GLY A 245 -14.22 -4.79 -11.51
C GLY A 245 -13.48 -6.00 -10.93
N ILE A 246 -12.32 -6.33 -11.49
CA ILE A 246 -11.44 -7.40 -11.01
C ILE A 246 -10.09 -6.90 -10.49
N GLY A 247 -10.02 -5.61 -10.13
CA GLY A 247 -8.82 -5.00 -9.55
C GLY A 247 -7.66 -4.82 -10.51
N GLN A 248 -7.94 -4.62 -11.79
CA GLN A 248 -6.96 -4.43 -12.85
C GLN A 248 -7.19 -3.11 -13.62
N GLY A 249 -6.58 -2.98 -14.79
CA GLY A 249 -6.65 -1.77 -15.61
C GLY A 249 -5.80 -0.65 -15.01
N TYR A 250 -6.43 0.48 -14.70
CA TYR A 250 -5.75 1.63 -14.11
C TYR A 250 -5.64 1.59 -12.58
N TRP A 251 -6.24 0.58 -11.95
CA TRP A 251 -6.21 0.46 -10.50
C TRP A 251 -4.87 -0.05 -10.01
N ILE A 252 -4.22 0.73 -9.16
CA ILE A 252 -2.99 0.34 -8.46
C ILE A 252 -3.09 0.73 -6.99
N ALA A 253 -2.65 -0.16 -6.11
CA ALA A 253 -2.66 0.01 -4.67
C ALA A 253 -1.33 -0.41 -4.06
N THR A 254 -1.05 0.10 -2.87
CA THR A 254 0.07 -0.36 -2.05
C THR A 254 -0.39 -1.49 -1.12
N PRO A 255 0.52 -2.38 -0.68
CA PRO A 255 0.18 -3.40 0.32
C PRO A 255 -0.44 -2.82 1.60
N ILE A 256 0.02 -1.66 2.06
CA ILE A 256 -0.57 -1.01 3.25
C ILE A 256 -2.01 -0.56 3.01
N GLN A 257 -2.37 -0.10 1.81
CA GLN A 257 -3.76 0.21 1.47
C GLN A 257 -4.63 -1.05 1.45
N MET A 258 -4.09 -2.15 0.92
CA MET A 258 -4.83 -3.41 0.84
C MET A 258 -5.14 -3.96 2.23
N VAL A 259 -4.19 -3.91 3.16
CA VAL A 259 -4.44 -4.34 4.55
C VAL A 259 -5.38 -3.39 5.27
N LYS A 260 -5.28 -2.07 5.05
CA LYS A 260 -6.24 -1.10 5.59
C LYS A 260 -7.67 -1.38 5.11
N ALA A 261 -7.83 -1.66 3.82
CA ALA A 261 -9.13 -2.04 3.28
C ALA A 261 -9.67 -3.31 3.95
N LEU A 262 -8.81 -4.29 4.20
CA LEU A 262 -9.17 -5.52 4.89
C LEU A 262 -9.60 -5.26 6.34
N THR A 263 -8.87 -4.44 7.09
CA THR A 263 -9.26 -4.08 8.46
C THR A 263 -10.54 -3.26 8.52
N THR A 264 -10.88 -2.54 7.44
CA THR A 264 -12.14 -1.80 7.34
C THR A 264 -13.32 -2.74 7.05
N LEU A 265 -13.07 -3.89 6.43
CA LEU A 265 -14.07 -4.91 6.12
C LEU A 265 -14.41 -5.78 7.35
N LEU A 266 -13.46 -5.96 8.28
CA LEU A 266 -13.57 -6.79 9.49
C LEU A 266 -14.19 -6.01 10.65
#